data_043f1ad56218bfeba2c080d3d21a0ae5
#
_entry.id   043f1ad56218bfeba2c080d3d21a0ae5
#
_cell.length_a   1.000
_cell.length_b   1.000
_cell.length_c   1.000
_cell.angle_alpha   90.00
_cell.angle_beta   90.00
_cell.angle_gamma   90.00
#
_symmetry.space_group_name_H-M   'P 1'
#
loop_
_entity.id
_entity.type
_entity.pdbx_description
1 polymer ?
#
loop_
_entity_poly.entity_id
_entity_poly.type
_entity_poly.pdbx_seq_one_letter_code
_entity_poly.pdbx_strand_id
1 'polypeptide(L)'
;VALTLPELVERGLMDAGWAEVLAPVADDIARMGEWLRAEVAAGRPYLPAGDRVLRAFQQPLSDVRVLIVGQDPYPTPGHPVGLSFSVEPDVRPVPRSLVNIHRELRDDLGIPTPEHGDLTAWTRSGVLLLNRVLTVRPGAPASHRGKGWEAVTECAIRGLAARGGPLVAILWGKDAGSLAPLLAPVPSITSVHPSPLSASRGFFGSKPFSRADALLAEQGADPVDWRL
;
A
#
# COMPACT_ATOMS: atom_id res chain seq x y z
N VAL A 1 -18.61 -17.27 8.38
CA VAL A 1 -19.26 -15.95 8.40
C VAL A 1 -18.18 -14.91 8.13
N ALA A 2 -18.45 -13.92 7.28
CA ALA A 2 -17.54 -12.80 7.05
C ALA A 2 -17.55 -11.92 8.32
N LEU A 3 -16.37 -11.42 8.71
CA LEU A 3 -16.28 -10.44 9.80
C LEU A 3 -16.88 -9.10 9.34
N THR A 4 -17.62 -8.48 10.21
CA THR A 4 -18.12 -7.10 10.04
C THR A 4 -17.01 -6.10 10.36
N LEU A 5 -17.15 -4.83 9.93
CA LEU A 5 -16.19 -3.79 10.26
C LEU A 5 -15.97 -3.63 11.78
N PRO A 6 -17.02 -3.61 12.64
CA PRO A 6 -16.83 -3.60 14.09
C PRO A 6 -16.03 -4.80 14.61
N GLU A 7 -16.30 -6.01 14.12
CA GLU A 7 -15.54 -7.20 14.52
C GLU A 7 -14.07 -7.14 14.08
N LEU A 8 -13.79 -6.53 12.91
CA LEU A 8 -12.40 -6.30 12.48
C LEU A 8 -11.68 -5.35 13.42
N VAL A 9 -12.35 -4.29 13.89
CA VAL A 9 -11.79 -3.34 14.86
C VAL A 9 -11.57 -4.01 16.22
N GLU A 10 -12.54 -4.74 16.74
CA GLU A 10 -12.41 -5.48 18.02
C GLU A 10 -11.24 -6.47 18.02
N ARG A 11 -10.96 -7.08 16.86
CA ARG A 11 -9.85 -8.03 16.70
C ARG A 11 -8.50 -7.35 16.40
N GLY A 12 -8.44 -6.03 16.33
CA GLY A 12 -7.24 -5.29 15.98
C GLY A 12 -6.75 -5.49 14.54
N LEU A 13 -7.66 -5.92 13.65
CA LEU A 13 -7.39 -6.12 12.22
C LEU A 13 -7.66 -4.86 11.39
N MET A 14 -8.26 -3.84 12.00
CA MET A 14 -8.56 -2.55 11.37
C MET A 14 -8.61 -1.46 12.45
N ASP A 15 -8.08 -0.28 12.14
CA ASP A 15 -8.27 0.90 12.97
C ASP A 15 -9.71 1.44 12.82
N ALA A 16 -10.26 1.97 13.90
CA ALA A 16 -11.63 2.47 13.93
C ALA A 16 -11.89 3.58 12.89
N GLY A 17 -10.93 4.46 12.65
CA GLY A 17 -11.05 5.50 11.63
C GLY A 17 -11.23 4.93 10.22
N TRP A 18 -10.56 3.83 9.89
CA TRP A 18 -10.77 3.13 8.63
C TRP A 18 -12.13 2.44 8.54
N ALA A 19 -12.64 1.89 9.66
CA ALA A 19 -13.98 1.30 9.68
C ALA A 19 -15.06 2.34 9.36
N GLU A 20 -14.92 3.58 9.82
CA GLU A 20 -15.82 4.68 9.47
C GLU A 20 -15.70 5.04 7.98
N VAL A 21 -14.50 5.21 7.46
CA VAL A 21 -14.24 5.52 6.04
C VAL A 21 -14.78 4.43 5.11
N LEU A 22 -14.61 3.17 5.48
CA LEU A 22 -14.97 2.01 4.66
C LEU A 22 -16.44 1.55 4.85
N ALA A 23 -17.20 2.18 5.73
CA ALA A 23 -18.61 1.84 5.96
C ALA A 23 -19.44 1.79 4.66
N PRO A 24 -19.28 2.70 3.67
CA PRO A 24 -20.03 2.64 2.41
C PRO A 24 -19.74 1.39 1.57
N VAL A 25 -18.61 0.74 1.77
CA VAL A 25 -18.17 -0.46 1.03
C VAL A 25 -18.08 -1.70 1.92
N ALA A 26 -18.75 -1.70 3.09
CA ALA A 26 -18.77 -2.84 3.99
C ALA A 26 -19.27 -4.12 3.31
N ASP A 27 -20.31 -4.01 2.47
CA ASP A 27 -20.84 -5.14 1.71
C ASP A 27 -19.87 -5.64 0.64
N ASP A 28 -19.08 -4.74 0.04
CA ASP A 28 -18.03 -5.12 -0.92
C ASP A 28 -16.93 -5.93 -0.22
N ILE A 29 -16.52 -5.51 0.98
CA ILE A 29 -15.54 -6.23 1.79
C ILE A 29 -16.08 -7.62 2.17
N ALA A 30 -17.35 -7.71 2.58
CA ALA A 30 -17.98 -8.98 2.91
C ALA A 30 -18.04 -9.92 1.68
N ARG A 31 -18.47 -9.40 0.53
CA ARG A 31 -18.50 -10.16 -0.74
C ARG A 31 -17.11 -10.66 -1.13
N MET A 32 -16.09 -9.84 -0.98
CA MET A 32 -14.70 -10.28 -1.26
C MET A 32 -14.27 -11.40 -0.32
N GLY A 33 -14.61 -11.33 0.96
CA GLY A 33 -14.36 -12.41 1.91
C GLY A 33 -15.07 -13.72 1.54
N GLU A 34 -16.32 -13.65 1.09
CA GLU A 34 -17.06 -14.81 0.60
C GLU A 34 -16.45 -15.39 -0.67
N TRP A 35 -16.14 -14.53 -1.62
CA TRP A 35 -15.47 -14.94 -2.85
C TRP A 35 -14.13 -15.65 -2.59
N LEU A 36 -13.29 -15.11 -1.71
CA LEU A 36 -12.01 -15.74 -1.34
C LEU A 36 -12.21 -17.11 -0.70
N ARG A 37 -13.20 -17.28 0.17
CA ARG A 37 -13.53 -18.59 0.74
C ARG A 37 -13.99 -19.58 -0.33
N ALA A 38 -14.80 -19.14 -1.28
CA ALA A 38 -15.22 -19.97 -2.41
C ALA A 38 -14.03 -20.38 -3.29
N GLU A 39 -13.08 -19.47 -3.54
CA GLU A 39 -11.85 -19.78 -4.27
C GLU A 39 -11.03 -20.87 -3.54
N VAL A 40 -10.84 -20.74 -2.24
CA VAL A 40 -10.13 -21.73 -1.43
C VAL A 40 -10.84 -23.08 -1.46
N ALA A 41 -12.17 -23.11 -1.31
CA ALA A 41 -12.97 -24.33 -1.39
C ALA A 41 -12.87 -25.01 -2.77
N ALA A 42 -12.62 -24.23 -3.83
CA ALA A 42 -12.40 -24.73 -5.18
C ALA A 42 -10.92 -25.06 -5.48
N GLY A 43 -10.06 -25.11 -4.45
CA GLY A 43 -8.64 -25.44 -4.59
C GLY A 43 -7.78 -24.30 -5.18
N ARG A 44 -8.26 -23.09 -5.15
CA ARG A 44 -7.54 -21.89 -5.64
C ARG A 44 -7.15 -21.00 -4.46
N PRO A 45 -5.99 -21.21 -3.85
CA PRO A 45 -5.52 -20.41 -2.72
C PRO A 45 -5.20 -18.99 -3.15
N TYR A 46 -5.09 -18.10 -2.16
CA TYR A 46 -4.72 -16.70 -2.37
C TYR A 46 -3.62 -16.25 -1.39
N LEU A 47 -2.98 -15.15 -1.74
CA LEU A 47 -1.99 -14.44 -0.95
C LEU A 47 -2.44 -12.97 -0.76
N PRO A 48 -2.06 -12.31 0.35
CA PRO A 48 -1.40 -12.83 1.56
C PRO A 48 -2.34 -13.69 2.41
N ALA A 49 -1.86 -14.20 3.55
CA ALA A 49 -2.70 -14.90 4.54
C ALA A 49 -3.88 -14.03 4.98
N GLY A 50 -5.00 -14.66 5.36
CA GLY A 50 -6.28 -13.99 5.56
C GLY A 50 -6.27 -12.83 6.57
N ASP A 51 -5.50 -12.96 7.66
CA ASP A 51 -5.30 -11.94 8.68
C ASP A 51 -4.44 -10.74 8.20
N ARG A 52 -3.74 -10.89 7.08
CA ARG A 52 -2.89 -9.86 6.47
C ARG A 52 -3.54 -9.13 5.30
N VAL A 53 -4.69 -9.57 4.82
CA VAL A 53 -5.36 -8.96 3.65
C VAL A 53 -5.65 -7.48 3.87
N LEU A 54 -6.12 -7.12 5.07
CA LEU A 54 -6.47 -5.74 5.46
C LEU A 54 -5.39 -5.06 6.32
N ARG A 55 -4.18 -5.60 6.35
CA ARG A 55 -3.10 -5.12 7.24
C ARG A 55 -2.80 -3.62 7.10
N ALA A 56 -2.88 -3.08 5.90
CA ALA A 56 -2.65 -1.65 5.67
C ALA A 56 -3.61 -0.77 6.51
N PHE A 57 -4.81 -1.26 6.79
CA PHE A 57 -5.83 -0.56 7.57
C PHE A 57 -5.70 -0.76 9.09
N GLN A 58 -4.69 -1.46 9.57
CA GLN A 58 -4.36 -1.52 11.00
C GLN A 58 -3.65 -0.25 11.47
N GLN A 59 -2.97 0.45 10.59
CA GLN A 59 -2.36 1.74 10.87
C GLN A 59 -3.46 2.77 11.14
N PRO A 60 -3.37 3.59 12.22
CA PRO A 60 -4.36 4.63 12.49
C PRO A 60 -4.52 5.58 11.30
N LEU A 61 -5.76 5.79 10.87
CA LEU A 61 -6.07 6.72 9.79
C LEU A 61 -5.51 8.12 10.06
N SER A 62 -5.58 8.57 11.31
CA SER A 62 -5.09 9.87 11.76
C SER A 62 -3.59 10.08 11.56
N ASP A 63 -2.82 8.98 11.60
CA ASP A 63 -1.36 9.03 11.57
C ASP A 63 -0.80 9.08 10.14
N VAL A 64 -1.63 8.80 9.13
CA VAL A 64 -1.20 8.75 7.74
C VAL A 64 -0.85 10.14 7.21
N ARG A 65 0.40 10.31 6.77
CA ARG A 65 0.92 11.55 6.18
C ARG A 65 1.41 11.37 4.75
N VAL A 66 1.77 10.13 4.39
CA VAL A 66 2.17 9.76 3.03
C VAL A 66 1.42 8.52 2.60
N LEU A 67 0.86 8.53 1.40
CA LEU A 67 0.26 7.36 0.76
C LEU A 67 1.19 6.88 -0.36
N ILE A 68 1.60 5.62 -0.31
CA ILE A 68 2.27 4.94 -1.42
C ILE A 68 1.34 3.84 -1.94
N VAL A 69 0.97 3.91 -3.22
CA VAL A 69 0.07 2.94 -3.84
C VAL A 69 0.84 1.95 -4.70
N GLY A 70 0.69 0.65 -4.36
CA GLY A 70 1.09 -0.46 -5.21
C GLY A 70 -0.09 -0.99 -6.04
N GLN A 71 0.18 -1.95 -6.93
CA GLN A 71 -0.85 -2.56 -7.78
C GLN A 71 -1.55 -3.73 -7.08
N ASP A 72 -0.86 -4.84 -6.92
CA ASP A 72 -1.31 -6.06 -6.27
C ASP A 72 -0.17 -6.71 -5.48
N PRO A 73 -0.46 -7.66 -4.57
CA PRO A 73 0.58 -8.33 -3.80
C PRO A 73 1.53 -9.14 -4.69
N TYR A 74 2.74 -9.36 -4.20
CA TYR A 74 3.66 -10.30 -4.84
C TYR A 74 3.01 -11.66 -5.03
N PRO A 75 3.14 -12.31 -6.21
CA PRO A 75 2.52 -13.62 -6.45
C PRO A 75 3.34 -14.78 -5.89
N THR A 76 4.53 -14.54 -5.36
CA THR A 76 5.38 -15.56 -4.78
C THR A 76 4.94 -15.91 -3.36
N PRO A 77 4.64 -17.18 -3.03
CA PRO A 77 4.34 -17.59 -1.67
C PRO A 77 5.41 -17.13 -0.67
N GLY A 78 4.98 -16.62 0.49
CA GLY A 78 5.87 -16.08 1.52
C GLY A 78 6.34 -14.63 1.30
N HIS A 79 6.09 -14.02 0.14
CA HIS A 79 6.47 -12.63 -0.13
C HIS A 79 5.44 -11.62 0.36
N PRO A 80 4.13 -11.69 0.02
CA PRO A 80 3.20 -10.64 0.39
C PRO A 80 2.88 -10.66 1.89
N VAL A 81 2.87 -9.47 2.47
CA VAL A 81 2.64 -9.25 3.90
C VAL A 81 1.44 -8.35 4.20
N GLY A 82 0.67 -7.96 3.17
CA GLY A 82 -0.47 -7.05 3.28
C GLY A 82 -0.10 -5.56 3.28
N LEU A 83 1.16 -5.24 3.03
CA LEU A 83 1.67 -3.88 2.80
C LEU A 83 2.31 -3.83 1.42
N SER A 84 1.99 -2.81 0.63
CA SER A 84 2.53 -2.69 -0.72
C SER A 84 4.07 -2.65 -0.71
N PHE A 85 4.69 -3.36 -1.66
CA PHE A 85 6.14 -3.50 -1.82
C PHE A 85 6.89 -4.23 -0.71
N SER A 86 6.37 -4.29 0.52
CA SER A 86 7.03 -4.88 1.68
C SER A 86 7.05 -6.41 1.62
N VAL A 87 8.10 -7.00 2.18
CA VAL A 87 8.22 -8.44 2.47
C VAL A 87 8.72 -8.62 3.90
N GLU A 88 8.70 -9.86 4.40
CA GLU A 88 9.31 -10.17 5.70
C GLU A 88 10.83 -9.93 5.68
N PRO A 89 11.46 -9.62 6.83
CA PRO A 89 12.87 -9.26 6.88
C PRO A 89 13.83 -10.38 6.48
N ASP A 90 13.40 -11.62 6.50
CA ASP A 90 14.18 -12.81 6.12
C ASP A 90 14.03 -13.23 4.65
N VAL A 91 13.13 -12.60 3.90
CA VAL A 91 12.93 -12.91 2.47
C VAL A 91 14.19 -12.60 1.66
N ARG A 92 14.70 -13.65 0.99
CA ARG A 92 15.86 -13.54 0.08
C ARG A 92 15.59 -14.33 -1.21
N PRO A 93 16.01 -13.79 -2.36
CA PRO A 93 16.53 -12.45 -2.56
C PRO A 93 15.46 -11.38 -2.30
N VAL A 94 15.87 -10.16 -1.95
CA VAL A 94 14.96 -9.01 -1.85
C VAL A 94 14.33 -8.75 -3.24
N PRO A 95 13.01 -8.55 -3.34
CA PRO A 95 12.36 -8.26 -4.61
C PRO A 95 13.01 -7.09 -5.38
N ARG A 96 13.15 -7.24 -6.68
CA ARG A 96 13.88 -6.29 -7.53
C ARG A 96 13.34 -4.86 -7.47
N SER A 97 12.02 -4.71 -7.37
CA SER A 97 11.41 -3.37 -7.20
C SER A 97 11.86 -2.71 -5.89
N LEU A 98 11.97 -3.48 -4.80
CA LEU A 98 12.49 -3.00 -3.52
C LEU A 98 13.97 -2.63 -3.60
N VAL A 99 14.78 -3.42 -4.28
CA VAL A 99 16.19 -3.07 -4.52
C VAL A 99 16.30 -1.70 -5.20
N ASN A 100 15.44 -1.43 -6.17
CA ASN A 100 15.38 -0.13 -6.86
C ASN A 100 14.88 0.99 -5.95
N ILE A 101 13.87 0.72 -5.12
CA ILE A 101 13.38 1.67 -4.09
C ILE A 101 14.49 2.02 -3.11
N HIS A 102 15.21 1.03 -2.59
CA HIS A 102 16.33 1.24 -1.67
C HIS A 102 17.47 2.05 -2.32
N ARG A 103 17.75 1.78 -3.60
CA ARG A 103 18.74 2.56 -4.34
C ARG A 103 18.33 4.03 -4.44
N GLU A 104 17.07 4.30 -4.83
CA GLU A 104 16.57 5.67 -4.93
C GLU A 104 16.55 6.36 -3.56
N LEU A 105 16.18 5.64 -2.50
CA LEU A 105 16.20 6.15 -1.12
C LEU A 105 17.61 6.60 -0.71
N ARG A 106 18.61 5.79 -1.00
CA ARG A 106 20.02 6.15 -0.77
C ARG A 106 20.46 7.35 -1.61
N ASP A 107 20.12 7.35 -2.89
CA ASP A 107 20.55 8.38 -3.84
C ASP A 107 19.82 9.72 -3.59
N ASP A 108 18.60 9.69 -3.06
CA ASP A 108 17.79 10.87 -2.70
C ASP A 108 18.15 11.44 -1.32
N LEU A 109 18.25 10.61 -0.29
CA LEU A 109 18.38 11.04 1.11
C LEU A 109 19.69 10.64 1.79
N GLY A 110 20.57 9.88 1.12
CA GLY A 110 21.81 9.38 1.71
C GLY A 110 21.60 8.29 2.78
N ILE A 111 20.40 7.71 2.86
CA ILE A 111 20.10 6.64 3.80
C ILE A 111 20.79 5.34 3.37
N PRO A 112 21.53 4.66 4.25
CA PRO A 112 22.18 3.40 3.90
C PRO A 112 21.17 2.36 3.40
N THR A 113 21.55 1.61 2.37
CA THR A 113 20.71 0.53 1.82
C THR A 113 20.52 -0.56 2.88
N PRO A 114 19.27 -0.89 3.26
CA PRO A 114 19.03 -1.98 4.21
C PRO A 114 19.29 -3.35 3.55
N GLU A 115 19.61 -4.34 4.37
CA GLU A 115 19.80 -5.72 3.91
C GLU A 115 18.50 -6.50 3.77
N HIS A 116 17.37 -5.93 4.20
CA HIS A 116 16.04 -6.56 4.20
C HIS A 116 15.04 -5.77 3.36
N GLY A 117 13.89 -6.38 3.06
CA GLY A 117 12.79 -5.75 2.33
C GLY A 117 11.59 -5.40 3.19
N ASP A 118 11.73 -5.37 4.51
CA ASP A 118 10.66 -5.01 5.44
C ASP A 118 10.51 -3.49 5.52
N LEU A 119 9.34 -2.98 5.13
CA LEU A 119 8.99 -1.56 5.16
C LEU A 119 8.12 -1.18 6.37
N THR A 120 7.96 -2.05 7.35
CA THR A 120 7.08 -1.81 8.52
C THR A 120 7.49 -0.55 9.30
N ALA A 121 8.77 -0.18 9.31
CA ALA A 121 9.24 1.06 9.94
C ALA A 121 8.59 2.30 9.33
N TRP A 122 8.35 2.32 8.03
CA TRP A 122 7.66 3.43 7.36
C TRP A 122 6.21 3.58 7.84
N THR A 123 5.51 2.48 8.11
CA THR A 123 4.13 2.58 8.62
C THR A 123 4.08 3.27 9.99
N ARG A 124 5.07 3.03 10.85
CA ARG A 124 5.21 3.72 12.14
C ARG A 124 5.54 5.21 11.99
N SER A 125 6.08 5.60 10.85
CA SER A 125 6.42 7.00 10.51
C SER A 125 5.32 7.71 9.70
N GLY A 126 4.14 7.11 9.58
CA GLY A 126 2.99 7.72 8.93
C GLY A 126 2.86 7.43 7.42
N VAL A 127 3.56 6.42 6.90
CA VAL A 127 3.43 6.01 5.51
C VAL A 127 2.43 4.86 5.38
N LEU A 128 1.34 5.08 4.65
CA LEU A 128 0.37 4.04 4.29
C LEU A 128 0.85 3.32 3.03
N LEU A 129 1.10 2.02 3.15
CA LEU A 129 1.52 1.15 2.06
C LEU A 129 0.32 0.33 1.58
N LEU A 130 -0.41 0.86 0.61
CA LEU A 130 -1.67 0.29 0.14
C LEU A 130 -1.55 -0.27 -1.28
N ASN A 131 -1.92 -1.53 -1.48
CA ASN A 131 -2.14 -2.06 -2.82
C ASN A 131 -3.53 -1.71 -3.33
N ARG A 132 -3.66 -1.49 -4.64
CA ARG A 132 -4.94 -1.24 -5.30
C ARG A 132 -5.85 -2.48 -5.26
N VAL A 133 -5.25 -3.66 -5.39
CA VAL A 133 -5.88 -4.98 -5.25
C VAL A 133 -5.21 -5.70 -4.08
N LEU A 134 -5.99 -6.21 -3.14
CA LEU A 134 -5.45 -6.65 -1.84
C LEU A 134 -5.07 -8.14 -1.79
N THR A 135 -5.44 -8.91 -2.80
CA THR A 135 -5.13 -10.35 -2.89
C THR A 135 -4.67 -10.74 -4.29
N VAL A 136 -3.99 -11.87 -4.39
CA VAL A 136 -3.51 -12.43 -5.64
C VAL A 136 -3.50 -13.96 -5.56
N ARG A 137 -3.65 -14.66 -6.68
CA ARG A 137 -3.40 -16.10 -6.74
C ARG A 137 -1.89 -16.36 -6.80
N PRO A 138 -1.36 -17.35 -6.04
CA PRO A 138 0.04 -17.72 -6.15
C PRO A 138 0.48 -17.99 -7.60
N GLY A 139 1.60 -17.40 -8.00
CA GLY A 139 2.17 -17.55 -9.33
C GLY A 139 1.42 -16.83 -10.47
N ALA A 140 0.33 -16.12 -10.19
CA ALA A 140 -0.50 -15.47 -11.21
C ALA A 140 -0.69 -13.97 -10.92
N PRO A 141 0.27 -13.11 -11.31
CA PRO A 141 0.16 -11.65 -11.13
C PRO A 141 -1.15 -11.12 -11.73
N ALA A 142 -1.73 -10.12 -11.08
CA ALA A 142 -2.96 -9.46 -11.49
C ALA A 142 -4.21 -10.36 -11.57
N SER A 143 -4.16 -11.58 -11.05
CA SER A 143 -5.25 -12.57 -11.15
C SER A 143 -6.53 -12.15 -10.43
N HIS A 144 -6.45 -11.27 -9.45
CA HIS A 144 -7.61 -10.77 -8.70
C HIS A 144 -8.05 -9.36 -9.09
N ARG A 145 -7.50 -8.79 -10.16
CA ARG A 145 -8.00 -7.53 -10.73
C ARG A 145 -9.44 -7.69 -11.19
N GLY A 146 -10.24 -6.64 -10.98
CA GLY A 146 -11.65 -6.61 -11.39
C GLY A 146 -12.56 -7.55 -10.58
N LYS A 147 -12.09 -8.08 -9.44
CA LYS A 147 -12.90 -8.96 -8.59
C LYS A 147 -13.67 -8.20 -7.50
N GLY A 148 -13.30 -6.94 -7.21
CA GLY A 148 -14.04 -6.10 -6.27
C GLY A 148 -13.17 -5.28 -5.32
N TRP A 149 -11.87 -5.57 -5.18
CA TRP A 149 -10.98 -4.81 -4.29
C TRP A 149 -10.84 -3.35 -4.67
N GLU A 150 -10.95 -3.03 -5.96
CA GLU A 150 -10.78 -1.66 -6.47
C GLU A 150 -11.81 -0.69 -5.86
N ALA A 151 -13.05 -1.12 -5.67
CA ALA A 151 -14.07 -0.31 -5.01
C ALA A 151 -13.71 0.00 -3.55
N VAL A 152 -13.18 -0.99 -2.84
CA VAL A 152 -12.76 -0.87 -1.43
C VAL A 152 -11.59 0.10 -1.31
N THR A 153 -10.54 -0.09 -2.10
CA THR A 153 -9.33 0.75 -2.04
C THR A 153 -9.59 2.16 -2.58
N GLU A 154 -10.48 2.33 -3.55
CA GLU A 154 -10.92 3.65 -4.00
C GLU A 154 -11.65 4.40 -2.89
N CYS A 155 -12.56 3.75 -2.17
CA CYS A 155 -13.24 4.34 -1.02
C CYS A 155 -12.23 4.76 0.06
N ALA A 156 -11.23 3.92 0.35
CA ALA A 156 -10.17 4.23 1.29
C ALA A 156 -9.36 5.47 0.87
N ILE A 157 -8.95 5.54 -0.39
CA ILE A 157 -8.16 6.66 -0.94
C ILE A 157 -8.97 7.96 -0.91
N ARG A 158 -10.24 7.93 -1.32
CA ARG A 158 -11.14 9.10 -1.25
C ARG A 158 -11.35 9.57 0.19
N GLY A 159 -11.58 8.64 1.12
CA GLY A 159 -11.75 8.95 2.54
C GLY A 159 -10.49 9.53 3.17
N LEU A 160 -9.32 9.00 2.81
CA LEU A 160 -8.05 9.55 3.26
C LEU A 160 -7.84 10.98 2.74
N ALA A 161 -8.13 11.23 1.47
CA ALA A 161 -8.04 12.58 0.89
C ALA A 161 -9.03 13.55 1.55
N ALA A 162 -10.25 13.10 1.87
CA ALA A 162 -11.30 13.92 2.50
C ALA A 162 -11.06 14.15 4.00
N ARG A 163 -10.23 13.35 4.66
CA ARG A 163 -9.92 13.49 6.10
C ARG A 163 -9.41 14.89 6.47
N GLY A 164 -8.67 15.51 5.55
CA GLY A 164 -7.94 16.76 5.83
C GLY A 164 -6.62 16.50 6.56
N GLY A 165 -5.90 17.60 6.85
CA GLY A 165 -4.56 17.53 7.44
C GLY A 165 -3.47 17.22 6.42
N PRO A 166 -2.19 17.23 6.86
CA PRO A 166 -1.05 17.02 5.98
C PRO A 166 -1.08 15.64 5.33
N LEU A 167 -0.98 15.60 4.00
CA LEU A 167 -0.96 14.38 3.21
C LEU A 167 -0.25 14.61 1.88
N VAL A 168 0.55 13.63 1.47
CA VAL A 168 1.21 13.58 0.16
C VAL A 168 1.02 12.17 -0.41
N ALA A 169 0.72 12.06 -1.69
CA ALA A 169 0.66 10.77 -2.38
C ALA A 169 1.90 10.55 -3.25
N ILE A 170 2.46 9.35 -3.19
CA ILE A 170 3.51 8.87 -4.09
C ILE A 170 2.91 7.79 -4.96
N LEU A 171 2.85 8.03 -6.26
CA LEU A 171 2.15 7.20 -7.23
C LEU A 171 3.15 6.67 -8.27
N TRP A 172 3.53 5.41 -8.13
CA TRP A 172 4.52 4.75 -8.99
C TRP A 172 3.83 3.91 -10.07
N GLY A 173 4.03 4.33 -11.31
CA GLY A 173 3.50 3.66 -12.49
C GLY A 173 2.14 4.23 -12.95
N LYS A 174 1.72 3.75 -14.12
CA LYS A 174 0.53 4.27 -14.81
C LYS A 174 -0.76 4.07 -14.01
N ASP A 175 -0.93 2.87 -13.45
CA ASP A 175 -2.14 2.51 -12.72
C ASP A 175 -2.28 3.33 -11.44
N ALA A 176 -1.19 3.48 -10.67
CA ALA A 176 -1.18 4.35 -9.50
C ALA A 176 -1.37 5.83 -9.89
N GLY A 177 -0.70 6.29 -10.95
CA GLY A 177 -0.83 7.66 -11.45
C GLY A 177 -2.24 8.04 -11.85
N SER A 178 -3.05 7.08 -12.31
CA SER A 178 -4.45 7.31 -12.65
C SER A 178 -5.34 7.66 -11.45
N LEU A 179 -4.84 7.46 -10.23
CA LEU A 179 -5.56 7.80 -8.99
C LEU A 179 -5.40 9.27 -8.58
N ALA A 180 -4.49 10.02 -9.20
CA ALA A 180 -4.26 11.42 -8.86
C ALA A 180 -5.53 12.30 -8.84
N PRO A 181 -6.50 12.15 -9.77
CA PRO A 181 -7.75 12.89 -9.70
C PRO A 181 -8.60 12.60 -8.46
N LEU A 182 -8.52 11.37 -7.91
CA LEU A 182 -9.26 10.99 -6.69
C LEU A 182 -8.67 11.63 -5.44
N LEU A 183 -7.41 12.02 -5.50
CA LEU A 183 -6.66 12.57 -4.39
C LEU A 183 -6.72 14.10 -4.35
N ALA A 184 -7.10 14.77 -5.45
CA ALA A 184 -7.14 16.22 -5.49
C ALA A 184 -7.99 16.80 -4.34
N PRO A 185 -7.51 17.86 -3.62
CA PRO A 185 -6.32 18.67 -3.89
C PRO A 185 -5.02 18.18 -3.23
N VAL A 186 -4.95 16.94 -2.75
CA VAL A 186 -3.73 16.36 -2.14
C VAL A 186 -2.60 16.34 -3.19
N PRO A 187 -1.41 16.87 -2.88
CA PRO A 187 -0.29 16.83 -3.81
C PRO A 187 0.16 15.41 -4.09
N SER A 188 0.42 15.10 -5.35
CA SER A 188 0.86 13.78 -5.82
C SER A 188 2.21 13.88 -6.52
N ILE A 189 3.12 12.97 -6.15
CA ILE A 189 4.41 12.76 -6.79
C ILE A 189 4.29 11.54 -7.68
N THR A 190 4.35 11.73 -8.98
CA THR A 190 4.21 10.65 -9.96
C THR A 190 5.53 10.34 -10.65
N SER A 191 5.79 9.07 -10.88
CA SER A 191 6.89 8.59 -11.71
C SER A 191 6.54 7.26 -12.35
N VAL A 192 7.46 6.71 -13.16
CA VAL A 192 7.34 5.33 -13.62
C VAL A 192 7.49 4.37 -12.44
N HIS A 193 7.05 3.12 -12.63
CA HIS A 193 7.12 2.08 -11.60
C HIS A 193 8.59 1.69 -11.29
N PRO A 194 8.93 1.37 -10.02
CA PRO A 194 10.30 0.97 -9.62
C PRO A 194 10.75 -0.39 -10.16
N SER A 195 9.92 -1.11 -10.90
CA SER A 195 10.31 -2.41 -11.47
C SER A 195 11.53 -2.27 -12.41
N PRO A 196 12.35 -3.33 -12.56
CA PRO A 196 13.47 -3.33 -13.48
C PRO A 196 13.10 -2.98 -14.92
N LEU A 197 11.86 -3.24 -15.32
CA LEU A 197 11.35 -2.95 -16.67
C LEU A 197 11.20 -1.45 -16.96
N SER A 198 11.13 -0.61 -15.93
CA SER A 198 10.82 0.83 -16.07
C SER A 198 11.69 1.76 -15.27
N ALA A 199 12.37 1.29 -14.23
CA ALA A 199 13.07 2.15 -13.28
C ALA A 199 14.09 3.11 -13.92
N SER A 200 14.82 2.65 -14.93
CA SER A 200 15.79 3.48 -15.67
C SER A 200 15.15 4.57 -16.54
N ARG A 201 13.82 4.51 -16.74
CA ARG A 201 13.08 5.46 -17.59
C ARG A 201 12.44 6.61 -16.80
N GLY A 202 12.88 6.87 -15.57
CA GLY A 202 12.43 8.01 -14.79
C GLY A 202 12.02 7.73 -13.34
N PHE A 203 12.23 6.51 -12.81
CA PHE A 203 12.11 6.25 -11.39
C PHE A 203 13.38 6.72 -10.67
N PHE A 204 14.56 6.30 -11.14
CA PHE A 204 15.83 6.79 -10.61
C PHE A 204 15.98 8.28 -10.86
N GLY A 205 16.31 9.03 -9.80
CA GLY A 205 16.42 10.48 -9.83
C GLY A 205 15.09 11.22 -9.71
N SER A 206 13.96 10.52 -9.53
CA SER A 206 12.65 11.14 -9.28
C SER A 206 12.52 11.78 -7.89
N LYS A 207 13.39 11.41 -6.95
CA LYS A 207 13.52 11.96 -5.60
C LYS A 207 12.18 12.00 -4.85
N PRO A 208 11.42 10.90 -4.78
CA PRO A 208 10.08 10.92 -4.21
C PRO A 208 10.08 11.21 -2.70
N PHE A 209 11.13 10.80 -2.00
CA PHE A 209 11.20 10.91 -0.54
C PHE A 209 11.47 12.34 -0.08
N SER A 210 12.51 12.98 -0.60
CA SER A 210 12.80 14.39 -0.29
C SER A 210 11.69 15.33 -0.77
N ARG A 211 11.07 15.04 -1.92
CA ARG A 211 9.93 15.82 -2.42
C ARG A 211 8.70 15.66 -1.54
N ALA A 212 8.43 14.46 -1.02
CA ALA A 212 7.34 14.23 -0.07
C ALA A 212 7.56 15.03 1.21
N ASP A 213 8.77 15.02 1.76
CA ASP A 213 9.12 15.78 2.95
C ASP A 213 8.97 17.29 2.73
N ALA A 214 9.38 17.80 1.56
CA ALA A 214 9.18 19.21 1.21
C ALA A 214 7.68 19.60 1.15
N LEU A 215 6.85 18.76 0.53
CA LEU A 215 5.41 18.99 0.44
C LEU A 215 4.70 18.85 1.80
N LEU A 216 5.21 17.99 2.70
CA LEU A 216 4.72 17.93 4.08
C LEU A 216 5.09 19.20 4.86
N ALA A 217 6.31 19.69 4.69
CA ALA A 217 6.74 20.94 5.32
C ALA A 217 5.90 22.14 4.89
N GLU A 218 5.53 22.22 3.61
CA GLU A 218 4.60 23.26 3.11
C GLU A 218 3.22 23.17 3.77
N GLN A 219 2.82 22.00 4.25
CA GLN A 219 1.58 21.77 4.99
C GLN A 219 1.76 21.88 6.51
N GLY A 220 2.94 22.29 6.99
CA GLY A 220 3.24 22.46 8.41
C GLY A 220 3.50 21.15 9.16
N ALA A 221 3.86 20.09 8.47
CA ALA A 221 4.15 18.79 9.07
C ALA A 221 5.65 18.48 9.05
N ASP A 222 6.07 17.66 10.01
CA ASP A 222 7.45 17.16 10.08
C ASP A 222 7.75 16.16 8.94
N PRO A 223 9.02 16.02 8.54
CA PRO A 223 9.44 15.01 7.57
C PRO A 223 9.18 13.60 8.08
N VAL A 224 9.11 12.65 7.16
CA VAL A 224 9.02 11.22 7.48
C VAL A 224 10.40 10.70 7.87
N ASP A 225 10.46 9.83 8.86
CA ASP A 225 11.67 9.01 9.08
C ASP A 225 11.67 7.84 8.08
N TRP A 226 12.43 8.00 6.99
CA TRP A 226 12.53 7.01 5.91
C TRP A 226 13.54 5.88 6.19
N ARG A 227 14.22 5.86 7.34
CA ARG A 227 15.15 4.79 7.71
C ARG A 227 14.42 3.46 7.93
N LEU A 228 15.06 2.37 7.54
CA LEU A 228 14.55 1.00 7.64
C LEU A 228 15.38 0.13 8.57
#